data_b261036497fbc478c0b333610f21c356
#
_entry.id   b261036497fbc478c0b333610f21c356
#
_cell.length_a   1.000
_cell.length_b   1.000
_cell.length_c   1.000
_cell.angle_alpha   90.00
_cell.angle_beta   90.00
_cell.angle_gamma   90.00
#
_symmetry.space_group_name_H-M   'P 1'
#
loop_
_entity.id
_entity.type
_entity.pdbx_description
1 polymer ?
#
loop_
_entity_poly.entity_id
_entity_poly.type
_entity_poly.pdbx_seq_one_letter_code
_entity_poly.pdbx_strand_id
1 'polypeptide(L)'
;MPVDRDTFVEIMASYPAGVAIVTTLDTDGTPRGLTTTAVSSVSAEPPLLLVCVDLTSRTLPALREGGRFVVNFLREGRSELARLFASKRDDKFDQVEWRATASGMPVLAADALAWAECVTVHEIEPGDHVVMLGQVEEGAGAADDDAPLMYYRRSWGVWKPAPRQIESRQIPAIEVSGQDLLWEGAEL
;
A
#
# COMPACT_ATOMS: atom_id res chain seq x y z
N MET A 1 24.86 15.76 8.79
CA MET A 1 25.06 14.29 8.76
C MET A 1 23.68 13.64 8.75
N PRO A 2 23.47 12.51 8.07
CA PRO A 2 22.21 11.77 8.15
C PRO A 2 21.92 11.38 9.62
N VAL A 3 20.63 11.23 9.94
CA VAL A 3 20.22 10.65 11.21
C VAL A 3 20.62 9.17 11.28
N ASP A 4 20.77 8.64 12.49
CA ASP A 4 20.98 7.21 12.66
C ASP A 4 19.69 6.40 12.38
N ARG A 5 19.84 5.09 12.27
CA ARG A 5 18.74 4.17 11.94
C ARG A 5 17.61 4.22 12.97
N ASP A 6 17.92 4.31 14.25
CA ASP A 6 16.92 4.26 15.32
C ASP A 6 16.07 5.52 15.31
N THR A 7 16.70 6.69 15.16
CA THR A 7 16.02 7.98 14.97
C THR A 7 15.12 7.95 13.74
N PHE A 8 15.60 7.40 12.60
CA PHE A 8 14.78 7.26 11.39
C PHE A 8 13.55 6.37 11.62
N VAL A 9 13.74 5.22 12.28
CA VAL A 9 12.64 4.30 12.60
C VAL A 9 11.61 4.95 13.52
N GLU A 10 12.01 5.76 14.49
CA GLU A 10 11.09 6.50 15.37
C GLU A 10 10.28 7.56 14.62
N ILE A 11 10.94 8.30 13.71
CA ILE A 11 10.27 9.26 12.82
C ILE A 11 9.19 8.53 12.01
N MET A 12 9.57 7.45 11.31
CA MET A 12 8.65 6.70 10.45
C MET A 12 7.55 5.98 11.25
N ALA A 13 7.83 5.52 12.46
CA ALA A 13 6.81 4.96 13.35
C ALA A 13 5.74 6.00 13.75
N SER A 14 6.05 7.28 13.68
CA SER A 14 5.11 8.37 13.98
C SER A 14 4.23 8.77 12.78
N TYR A 15 4.45 8.17 11.61
CA TYR A 15 3.62 8.34 10.43
C TYR A 15 2.55 7.22 10.37
N PRO A 16 1.24 7.52 10.51
CA PRO A 16 0.20 6.52 10.37
C PRO A 16 0.08 6.12 8.90
N ALA A 17 0.06 4.82 8.64
CA ALA A 17 -0.02 4.29 7.29
C ALA A 17 -1.10 3.23 7.16
N GLY A 18 -1.75 3.17 6.00
CA GLY A 18 -2.60 2.05 5.62
C GLY A 18 -1.77 0.78 5.45
N VAL A 19 -2.39 -0.36 5.68
CA VAL A 19 -1.73 -1.66 5.54
C VAL A 19 -2.19 -2.33 4.25
N ALA A 20 -1.23 -2.78 3.46
CA ALA A 20 -1.49 -3.53 2.24
C ALA A 20 -0.73 -4.86 2.22
N ILE A 21 -1.28 -5.82 1.47
CA ILE A 21 -0.58 -7.03 1.06
C ILE A 21 -0.33 -6.93 -0.44
N VAL A 22 0.95 -7.04 -0.83
CA VAL A 22 1.34 -7.16 -2.23
C VAL A 22 1.42 -8.64 -2.57
N THR A 23 0.72 -9.06 -3.62
CA THR A 23 0.67 -10.45 -4.09
C THR A 23 1.11 -10.56 -5.54
N THR A 24 1.71 -11.67 -5.90
CA THR A 24 2.17 -12.00 -7.26
C THR A 24 2.20 -13.50 -7.45
N LEU A 25 2.56 -13.96 -8.64
CA LEU A 25 2.86 -15.35 -8.95
C LEU A 25 4.36 -15.55 -9.18
N ASP A 26 4.87 -16.66 -8.68
CA ASP A 26 6.18 -17.18 -9.04
C ASP A 26 6.16 -17.77 -10.47
N THR A 27 7.30 -18.07 -11.05
CA THR A 27 7.41 -18.65 -12.40
C THR A 27 6.72 -19.99 -12.57
N ASP A 28 6.56 -20.75 -11.49
CA ASP A 28 5.83 -22.02 -11.47
C ASP A 28 4.32 -21.85 -11.21
N GLY A 29 3.83 -20.62 -11.12
CA GLY A 29 2.43 -20.29 -10.81
C GLY A 29 2.11 -20.33 -9.31
N THR A 30 3.09 -20.52 -8.43
CA THR A 30 2.87 -20.48 -6.97
C THR A 30 2.63 -19.05 -6.51
N PRO A 31 1.53 -18.77 -5.77
CA PRO A 31 1.27 -17.43 -5.29
C PRO A 31 2.26 -17.05 -4.18
N ARG A 32 2.75 -15.81 -4.26
CA ARG A 32 3.67 -15.18 -3.30
C ARG A 32 3.07 -13.86 -2.80
N GLY A 33 3.48 -13.45 -1.61
CA GLY A 33 3.03 -12.17 -1.09
C GLY A 33 3.78 -11.72 0.15
N LEU A 34 3.70 -10.42 0.39
CA LEU A 34 4.29 -9.74 1.53
C LEU A 34 3.36 -8.62 2.04
N THR A 35 3.47 -8.29 3.31
CA THR A 35 2.82 -7.11 3.89
C THR A 35 3.72 -5.90 3.80
N THR A 36 3.14 -4.78 3.42
CA THR A 36 3.83 -3.48 3.39
C THR A 36 2.90 -2.36 3.88
N THR A 37 3.50 -1.29 4.38
CA THR A 37 2.85 0.00 4.63
C THR A 37 3.39 1.07 3.68
N ALA A 38 4.34 0.72 2.84
CA ALA A 38 5.02 1.63 1.92
C ALA A 38 4.37 1.56 0.53
N VAL A 39 3.16 2.11 0.42
CA VAL A 39 2.39 2.29 -0.81
C VAL A 39 2.04 3.75 -0.96
N SER A 40 2.16 4.29 -2.16
CA SER A 40 1.72 5.64 -2.47
C SER A 40 1.18 5.75 -3.89
N SER A 41 0.14 6.57 -4.08
CA SER A 41 -0.25 7.03 -5.40
C SER A 41 0.84 7.94 -5.98
N VAL A 42 1.05 7.88 -7.30
CA VAL A 42 2.09 8.64 -8.01
C VAL A 42 1.49 9.53 -9.09
N SER A 43 0.55 9.00 -9.87
CA SER A 43 -0.08 9.73 -10.99
C SER A 43 -1.48 9.18 -11.23
N ALA A 44 -2.39 10.05 -11.63
CA ALA A 44 -3.71 9.65 -12.10
C ALA A 44 -3.74 9.42 -13.61
N GLU A 45 -2.86 10.11 -14.38
CA GLU A 45 -2.79 9.98 -15.83
C GLU A 45 -1.32 9.99 -16.29
N PRO A 46 -0.75 8.81 -16.65
CA PRO A 46 -1.33 7.47 -16.49
C PRO A 46 -1.51 7.10 -15.01
N PRO A 47 -2.39 6.12 -14.69
CA PRO A 47 -2.61 5.70 -13.31
C PRO A 47 -1.41 4.91 -12.78
N LEU A 48 -0.64 5.52 -11.89
CA LEU A 48 0.58 4.93 -11.33
C LEU A 48 0.52 4.93 -9.80
N LEU A 49 1.00 3.85 -9.22
CA LEU A 49 1.33 3.76 -7.80
C LEU A 49 2.74 3.20 -7.60
N LEU A 50 3.27 3.36 -6.39
CA LEU A 50 4.51 2.72 -6.01
C LEU A 50 4.33 1.83 -4.78
N VAL A 51 5.19 0.81 -4.68
CA VAL A 51 5.40 -0.01 -3.48
C VAL A 51 6.89 -0.10 -3.19
N CYS A 52 7.26 -0.09 -1.90
CA CYS A 52 8.64 -0.38 -1.50
C CYS A 52 8.72 -1.79 -0.94
N VAL A 53 9.71 -2.55 -1.42
CA VAL A 53 9.95 -3.95 -1.05
C VAL A 53 11.39 -4.09 -0.56
N ASP A 54 11.58 -4.66 0.63
CA ASP A 54 12.89 -4.96 1.19
C ASP A 54 13.70 -5.90 0.26
N LEU A 55 14.97 -5.60 0.02
CA LEU A 55 15.87 -6.41 -0.82
C LEU A 55 16.01 -7.86 -0.34
N THR A 56 15.78 -8.12 0.97
CA THR A 56 15.81 -9.46 1.54
C THR A 56 14.45 -10.18 1.48
N SER A 57 13.43 -9.56 0.88
CA SER A 57 12.11 -10.15 0.75
C SER A 57 12.13 -11.39 -0.13
N ARG A 58 11.56 -12.49 0.37
CA ARG A 58 11.41 -13.75 -0.39
C ARG A 58 10.41 -13.65 -1.55
N THR A 59 9.60 -12.59 -1.56
CA THR A 59 8.63 -12.33 -2.63
C THR A 59 9.26 -11.51 -3.76
N LEU A 60 10.35 -10.77 -3.50
CA LEU A 60 10.97 -9.87 -4.48
C LEU A 60 11.39 -10.56 -5.80
N PRO A 61 12.00 -11.76 -5.78
CA PRO A 61 12.32 -12.46 -7.04
C PRO A 61 11.08 -12.67 -7.92
N ALA A 62 9.98 -13.17 -7.34
CA ALA A 62 8.75 -13.40 -8.08
C ALA A 62 8.12 -12.10 -8.62
N LEU A 63 8.20 -10.99 -7.86
CA LEU A 63 7.76 -9.67 -8.32
C LEU A 63 8.52 -9.20 -9.56
N ARG A 64 9.85 -9.39 -9.57
CA ARG A 64 10.73 -9.00 -10.66
C ARG A 64 10.52 -9.86 -11.90
N GLU A 65 10.47 -11.17 -11.73
CA GLU A 65 10.31 -12.13 -12.84
C GLU A 65 8.93 -12.06 -13.45
N GLY A 66 7.89 -11.94 -12.62
CA GLY A 66 6.50 -11.86 -13.08
C GLY A 66 6.15 -10.51 -13.70
N GLY A 67 6.81 -9.43 -13.28
CA GLY A 67 6.56 -8.08 -13.76
C GLY A 67 5.14 -7.56 -13.48
N ARG A 68 4.35 -8.29 -12.69
CA ARG A 68 2.97 -7.96 -12.29
C ARG A 68 2.76 -8.23 -10.81
N PHE A 69 1.90 -7.42 -10.20
CA PHE A 69 1.53 -7.58 -8.80
C PHE A 69 0.16 -7.00 -8.51
N VAL A 70 -0.46 -7.45 -7.42
CA VAL A 70 -1.69 -6.87 -6.90
C VAL A 70 -1.40 -6.22 -5.55
N VAL A 71 -1.84 -4.99 -5.36
CA VAL A 71 -1.87 -4.33 -4.06
C VAL A 71 -3.26 -4.51 -3.46
N ASN A 72 -3.36 -5.21 -2.33
CA ASN A 72 -4.60 -5.44 -1.60
C ASN A 72 -4.60 -4.53 -0.36
N PHE A 73 -5.39 -3.46 -0.35
CA PHE A 73 -5.53 -2.55 0.79
C PHE A 73 -6.45 -3.18 1.84
N LEU A 74 -5.91 -3.52 3.01
CA LEU A 74 -6.64 -4.33 3.98
C LEU A 74 -7.73 -3.54 4.73
N ARG A 75 -8.87 -4.21 4.94
CA ARG A 75 -9.94 -3.73 5.82
C ARG A 75 -9.59 -3.96 7.29
N GLU A 76 -10.33 -3.31 8.19
CA GLU A 76 -10.22 -3.54 9.62
C GLU A 76 -10.39 -5.02 9.99
N GLY A 77 -9.83 -5.42 11.15
CA GLY A 77 -9.91 -6.80 11.62
C GLY A 77 -8.95 -7.78 10.94
N ARG A 78 -8.12 -7.33 9.98
CA ARG A 78 -7.18 -8.18 9.22
C ARG A 78 -5.73 -8.14 9.71
N SER A 79 -5.51 -7.77 10.97
CA SER A 79 -4.16 -7.72 11.55
C SER A 79 -3.44 -9.07 11.59
N GLU A 80 -4.16 -10.17 11.80
CA GLU A 80 -3.55 -11.51 11.77
C GLU A 80 -3.12 -11.92 10.36
N LEU A 81 -3.94 -11.57 9.36
CA LEU A 81 -3.59 -11.75 7.95
C LEU A 81 -2.33 -10.93 7.60
N ALA A 82 -2.29 -9.66 8.03
CA ALA A 82 -1.10 -8.82 7.84
C ALA A 82 0.15 -9.43 8.50
N ARG A 83 0.04 -9.98 9.72
CA ARG A 83 1.15 -10.70 10.38
C ARG A 83 1.58 -11.95 9.63
N LEU A 84 0.63 -12.73 9.12
CA LEU A 84 0.92 -13.92 8.32
C LEU A 84 1.77 -13.54 7.09
N PHE A 85 1.36 -12.52 6.33
CA PHE A 85 2.09 -12.08 5.14
C PHE A 85 3.40 -11.34 5.44
N ALA A 86 3.56 -10.75 6.63
CA ALA A 86 4.83 -10.21 7.11
C ALA A 86 5.83 -11.29 7.53
N SER A 87 5.37 -12.52 7.78
CA SER A 87 6.24 -13.63 8.21
C SER A 87 7.07 -14.19 7.04
N LYS A 88 8.06 -15.03 7.37
CA LYS A 88 8.89 -15.75 6.39
C LYS A 88 8.32 -17.13 6.02
N ARG A 89 7.03 -17.40 6.28
CA ARG A 89 6.38 -18.67 5.95
C ARG A 89 6.16 -18.79 4.44
N ASP A 90 6.15 -20.05 3.96
CA ASP A 90 5.89 -20.35 2.54
C ASP A 90 4.42 -20.73 2.29
N ASP A 91 3.72 -21.23 3.33
CA ASP A 91 2.35 -21.73 3.31
C ASP A 91 1.29 -20.63 3.57
N LYS A 92 1.60 -19.36 3.25
CA LYS A 92 0.69 -18.23 3.54
C LYS A 92 -0.63 -18.36 2.81
N PHE A 93 -0.59 -18.79 1.56
CA PHE A 93 -1.77 -18.90 0.70
C PHE A 93 -2.63 -20.14 1.00
N ASP A 94 -2.12 -21.14 1.73
CA ASP A 94 -2.90 -22.29 2.22
C ASP A 94 -3.91 -21.89 3.33
N GLN A 95 -3.75 -20.70 3.89
CA GLN A 95 -4.53 -20.22 5.04
C GLN A 95 -5.48 -19.07 4.67
N VAL A 96 -5.58 -18.71 3.40
CA VAL A 96 -6.38 -17.57 2.94
C VAL A 96 -7.16 -17.90 1.67
N GLU A 97 -8.33 -17.33 1.56
CA GLU A 97 -9.09 -17.36 0.31
C GLU A 97 -8.58 -16.27 -0.61
N TRP A 98 -8.33 -16.64 -1.85
CA TRP A 98 -7.97 -15.70 -2.90
C TRP A 98 -8.64 -16.08 -4.21
N ARG A 99 -8.78 -15.15 -5.12
CA ARG A 99 -9.26 -15.40 -6.46
C ARG A 99 -8.28 -14.85 -7.50
N ALA A 100 -8.33 -15.37 -8.71
CA ALA A 100 -7.55 -14.82 -9.81
C ALA A 100 -8.23 -13.56 -10.37
N THR A 101 -7.43 -12.54 -10.73
CA THR A 101 -7.84 -11.44 -11.60
C THR A 101 -8.01 -11.92 -13.05
N ALA A 102 -8.37 -11.03 -13.97
CA ALA A 102 -8.48 -11.39 -15.41
C ALA A 102 -7.13 -11.87 -15.98
N SER A 103 -6.01 -11.39 -15.49
CA SER A 103 -4.65 -11.82 -15.87
C SER A 103 -4.12 -13.04 -15.10
N GLY A 104 -4.89 -13.54 -14.12
CA GLY A 104 -4.53 -14.68 -13.28
C GLY A 104 -3.84 -14.31 -11.95
N MET A 105 -3.61 -13.03 -11.66
CA MET A 105 -2.92 -12.59 -10.43
C MET A 105 -3.78 -12.84 -9.18
N PRO A 106 -3.16 -13.23 -8.04
CA PRO A 106 -3.88 -13.53 -6.81
C PRO A 106 -4.37 -12.26 -6.12
N VAL A 107 -5.69 -12.11 -5.92
CA VAL A 107 -6.32 -11.02 -5.18
C VAL A 107 -7.03 -11.54 -3.93
N LEU A 108 -6.84 -10.87 -2.80
CA LEU A 108 -7.45 -11.16 -1.49
C LEU A 108 -8.75 -10.36 -1.32
N ALA A 109 -9.68 -10.53 -2.27
CA ALA A 109 -10.87 -9.67 -2.39
C ALA A 109 -11.78 -9.66 -1.15
N ALA A 110 -11.84 -10.77 -0.39
CA ALA A 110 -12.63 -10.86 0.84
C ALA A 110 -12.01 -10.08 2.01
N ASP A 111 -10.71 -9.80 1.95
CA ASP A 111 -9.93 -9.19 3.02
C ASP A 111 -9.51 -7.75 2.72
N ALA A 112 -9.70 -7.32 1.48
CA ALA A 112 -9.32 -5.99 1.01
C ALA A 112 -10.54 -5.06 0.93
N LEU A 113 -10.35 -3.77 1.25
CA LEU A 113 -11.28 -2.69 0.94
C LEU A 113 -11.26 -2.36 -0.55
N ALA A 114 -10.06 -2.33 -1.09
CA ALA A 114 -9.77 -2.03 -2.47
C ALA A 114 -8.55 -2.83 -2.90
N TRP A 115 -8.42 -3.04 -4.20
CA TRP A 115 -7.23 -3.68 -4.75
C TRP A 115 -6.91 -3.07 -6.11
N ALA A 116 -5.63 -3.12 -6.46
CA ALA A 116 -5.12 -2.67 -7.75
C ALA A 116 -4.12 -3.69 -8.29
N GLU A 117 -4.37 -4.21 -9.49
CA GLU A 117 -3.40 -4.98 -10.26
C GLU A 117 -2.54 -4.03 -11.08
N CYS A 118 -1.23 -4.24 -11.00
CA CYS A 118 -0.24 -3.39 -11.62
C CYS A 118 0.72 -4.17 -12.51
N VAL A 119 1.15 -3.53 -13.60
CA VAL A 119 2.33 -3.92 -14.36
C VAL A 119 3.50 -3.06 -13.89
N THR A 120 4.62 -3.66 -13.56
CA THR A 120 5.84 -2.93 -13.20
C THR A 120 6.37 -2.18 -14.41
N VAL A 121 6.45 -0.86 -14.32
CA VAL A 121 6.97 0.00 -15.38
C VAL A 121 8.37 0.52 -15.08
N HIS A 122 8.76 0.56 -13.82
CA HIS A 122 10.10 1.00 -13.42
C HIS A 122 10.48 0.47 -12.05
N GLU A 123 11.78 0.26 -11.82
CA GLU A 123 12.38 -0.09 -10.52
C GLU A 123 13.53 0.83 -10.18
N ILE A 124 13.67 1.17 -8.90
CA ILE A 124 14.78 1.96 -8.37
C ILE A 124 15.25 1.30 -7.07
N GLU A 125 16.56 1.15 -6.90
CA GLU A 125 17.18 0.64 -5.68
C GLU A 125 17.89 1.77 -4.91
N PRO A 126 17.16 2.55 -4.09
CA PRO A 126 17.76 3.70 -3.40
C PRO A 126 18.54 3.33 -2.12
N GLY A 127 18.51 2.09 -1.67
CA GLY A 127 19.14 1.66 -0.43
C GLY A 127 18.91 0.18 -0.14
N ASP A 128 18.28 -0.13 0.99
CA ASP A 128 17.93 -1.52 1.40
C ASP A 128 16.56 -1.99 0.89
N HIS A 129 15.91 -1.19 0.06
CA HIS A 129 14.63 -1.49 -0.57
C HIS A 129 14.68 -1.26 -2.07
N VAL A 130 13.74 -1.90 -2.77
CA VAL A 130 13.38 -1.60 -4.15
C VAL A 130 12.09 -0.79 -4.14
N VAL A 131 12.06 0.33 -4.83
CA VAL A 131 10.84 1.05 -5.18
C VAL A 131 10.37 0.51 -6.54
N MET A 132 9.22 -0.14 -6.54
CA MET A 132 8.58 -0.65 -7.75
C MET A 132 7.46 0.31 -8.14
N LEU A 133 7.57 0.91 -9.32
CA LEU A 133 6.52 1.73 -9.91
C LEU A 133 5.63 0.85 -10.77
N GLY A 134 4.34 0.80 -10.45
CA GLY A 134 3.36 -0.01 -11.14
C GLY A 134 2.30 0.84 -11.83
N GLN A 135 2.02 0.53 -13.09
CA GLN A 135 0.85 1.06 -13.80
C GLN A 135 -0.36 0.20 -13.46
N VAL A 136 -1.41 0.84 -12.98
CA VAL A 136 -2.65 0.13 -12.61
C VAL A 136 -3.42 -0.22 -13.88
N GLU A 137 -3.70 -1.50 -14.07
CA GLU A 137 -4.40 -2.06 -15.24
C GLU A 137 -5.82 -2.53 -14.88
N GLU A 138 -6.01 -3.04 -13.66
CA GLU A 138 -7.29 -3.54 -13.15
C GLU A 138 -7.40 -3.21 -11.67
N GLY A 139 -8.62 -3.03 -11.16
CA GLY A 139 -8.81 -2.78 -9.75
C GLY A 139 -10.29 -2.63 -9.36
N ALA A 140 -10.53 -2.62 -8.06
CA ALA A 140 -11.83 -2.28 -7.50
C ALA A 140 -11.65 -1.46 -6.23
N GLY A 141 -12.46 -0.42 -6.09
CA GLY A 141 -12.56 0.37 -4.87
C GLY A 141 -13.50 -0.27 -3.85
N ALA A 142 -13.51 0.27 -2.64
CA ALA A 142 -14.45 -0.12 -1.61
C ALA A 142 -15.90 0.16 -2.06
N ALA A 143 -16.75 -0.86 -1.92
CA ALA A 143 -18.19 -0.70 -2.12
C ALA A 143 -18.94 -0.32 -0.82
N ASP A 144 -18.28 -0.47 0.34
CA ASP A 144 -18.86 -0.41 1.67
C ASP A 144 -18.15 0.64 2.56
N ASP A 145 -18.82 1.01 3.66
CA ASP A 145 -18.29 1.92 4.70
C ASP A 145 -17.25 1.24 5.64
N ASP A 146 -16.63 0.15 5.24
CA ASP A 146 -15.63 -0.55 6.02
C ASP A 146 -14.41 0.35 6.28
N ALA A 147 -13.90 0.29 7.50
CA ALA A 147 -12.72 1.06 7.87
C ALA A 147 -11.41 0.36 7.43
N PRO A 148 -10.36 1.10 7.09
CA PRO A 148 -9.06 0.54 6.74
C PRO A 148 -8.32 0.01 7.97
N LEU A 149 -7.52 -1.05 7.77
CA LEU A 149 -6.49 -1.43 8.73
C LEU A 149 -5.35 -0.43 8.66
N MET A 150 -5.02 0.16 9.81
CA MET A 150 -3.95 1.14 9.95
C MET A 150 -2.81 0.58 10.82
N TYR A 151 -1.59 1.06 10.56
CA TYR A 151 -0.43 0.78 11.38
C TYR A 151 0.22 2.09 11.85
N TYR A 152 0.34 2.24 13.16
CA TYR A 152 0.90 3.43 13.80
C TYR A 152 1.64 3.06 15.08
N ARG A 153 2.84 3.58 15.28
CA ARG A 153 3.68 3.31 16.46
C ARG A 153 3.74 1.83 16.83
N ARG A 154 3.97 0.97 15.83
CA ARG A 154 4.08 -0.49 15.97
C ARG A 154 2.79 -1.16 16.48
N SER A 155 1.65 -0.50 16.35
CA SER A 155 0.34 -0.98 16.75
C SER A 155 -0.63 -0.97 15.58
N TRP A 156 -1.51 -1.96 15.54
CA TRP A 156 -2.61 -2.01 14.59
C TRP A 156 -3.74 -1.12 15.08
N GLY A 157 -4.39 -0.44 14.18
CA GLY A 157 -5.51 0.44 14.48
C GLY A 157 -6.50 0.50 13.33
N VAL A 158 -7.53 1.30 13.54
CA VAL A 158 -8.59 1.55 12.57
C VAL A 158 -8.74 3.05 12.43
N TRP A 159 -8.85 3.53 11.20
CA TRP A 159 -9.23 4.90 10.97
C TRP A 159 -10.76 5.02 11.01
N LYS A 160 -11.26 6.00 11.74
CA LYS A 160 -12.68 6.38 11.74
C LYS A 160 -12.80 7.85 11.42
N PRO A 161 -13.76 8.25 10.57
CA PRO A 161 -13.97 9.66 10.29
C PRO A 161 -14.33 10.38 11.61
N ALA A 162 -13.80 11.57 11.78
CA ALA A 162 -14.23 12.43 12.89
C ALA A 162 -15.72 12.70 12.77
N PRO A 163 -16.48 12.75 13.90
CA PRO A 163 -17.86 13.23 13.86
C PRO A 163 -17.90 14.57 13.13
N ARG A 164 -18.85 14.75 12.20
CA ARG A 164 -19.02 15.99 11.45
C ARG A 164 -19.48 17.13 12.38
N GLN A 165 -18.62 17.54 13.29
CA GLN A 165 -18.71 18.79 14.04
C GLN A 165 -17.36 19.50 13.90
N ILE A 166 -17.09 19.95 12.69
CA ILE A 166 -16.20 21.08 12.53
C ILE A 166 -17.14 22.29 12.61
N GLU A 167 -17.36 22.80 13.84
CA GLU A 167 -17.55 24.24 13.94
C GLU A 167 -16.34 24.83 13.20
N SER A 168 -16.62 25.55 12.13
CA SER A 168 -15.62 26.27 11.36
C SER A 168 -14.90 27.22 12.31
N ARG A 169 -13.80 26.76 12.94
CA ARG A 169 -12.76 27.70 13.29
C ARG A 169 -12.36 28.32 11.96
N GLN A 170 -12.77 29.55 11.75
CA GLN A 170 -12.23 30.35 10.67
C GLN A 170 -10.71 30.29 10.81
N ILE A 171 -10.10 29.45 9.99
CA ILE A 171 -8.67 29.61 9.73
C ILE A 171 -8.61 31.01 9.11
N PRO A 172 -7.92 31.99 9.74
CA PRO A 172 -7.80 33.29 9.15
C PRO A 172 -7.29 33.08 7.74
N ALA A 173 -7.97 33.68 6.76
CA ALA A 173 -7.56 33.60 5.38
C ALA A 173 -6.09 34.01 5.30
N ILE A 174 -5.22 33.06 4.95
CA ILE A 174 -3.86 33.39 4.58
C ILE A 174 -4.03 34.08 3.24
N GLU A 175 -3.81 35.39 3.18
CA GLU A 175 -3.69 36.07 1.90
C GLU A 175 -2.47 35.50 1.18
N VAL A 176 -2.70 34.51 0.35
CA VAL A 176 -1.69 33.96 -0.56
C VAL A 176 -1.70 34.92 -1.75
N SER A 177 -0.59 35.62 -1.94
CA SER A 177 -0.43 36.42 -3.18
C SER A 177 -0.51 35.46 -4.35
N GLY A 178 -1.22 35.84 -5.43
CA GLY A 178 -1.61 34.98 -6.55
C GLY A 178 -0.47 34.36 -7.39
N GLN A 179 0.75 34.25 -6.83
CA GLN A 179 1.90 33.57 -7.41
C GLN A 179 2.25 32.24 -6.72
N ASP A 180 1.60 31.89 -5.60
CA ASP A 180 1.92 30.70 -4.81
C ASP A 180 0.94 29.53 -5.01
N LEU A 181 -0.04 29.67 -5.93
CA LEU A 181 -1.03 28.63 -6.22
C LEU A 181 -0.52 27.67 -7.33
N LEU A 182 0.42 26.81 -6.98
CA LEU A 182 0.78 25.64 -7.81
C LEU A 182 0.15 24.34 -7.29
N TRP A 183 -1.03 24.41 -6.66
CA TRP A 183 -1.81 23.24 -6.20
C TRP A 183 -3.29 23.37 -6.58
N GLU A 184 -3.57 23.68 -7.84
CA GLU A 184 -4.89 23.42 -8.40
C GLU A 184 -4.95 21.96 -8.85
N GLY A 185 -5.72 21.15 -8.11
CA GLY A 185 -6.13 19.82 -8.58
C GLY A 185 -5.77 18.63 -7.70
N ALA A 186 -6.04 18.69 -6.41
CA ALA A 186 -6.21 17.48 -5.61
C ALA A 186 -7.68 17.37 -5.17
N GLU A 187 -8.56 17.14 -6.12
CA GLU A 187 -9.80 16.43 -5.84
C GLU A 187 -9.44 14.94 -5.81
N LEU A 188 -9.30 14.40 -4.61
CA LEU A 188 -9.20 12.98 -4.31
C LEU A 188 -10.59 12.37 -4.29
#